data_be1b5e3252a1080870aa31d6d4de9b1c
#
_entry.id   be1b5e3252a1080870aa31d6d4de9b1c
#
_cell.length_a   1.000
_cell.length_b   1.000
_cell.length_c   1.000
_cell.angle_alpha   90.00
_cell.angle_beta   90.00
_cell.angle_gamma   90.00
#
_symmetry.space_group_name_H-M   'P 1'
#
loop_
_entity.id
_entity.type
_entity.pdbx_description
1 polymer ?
#
loop_
_entity_poly.entity_id
_entity_poly.type
_entity_poly.pdbx_seq_one_letter_code
_entity_poly.pdbx_strand_id
1 'polypeptide(L)'
;MARPKPTTGYVVPIALAAGIGLLVCSLANALSREGMDPSLLYWAGILVISLPIFWRLTSREASPSERLTLVCLLGVSLYLVKVVRDAPLFTFSDELVHAFNADQIASHHHLFHHNPILPVTPNYPGLEGATSALMGLTGLSSYGAGIVVVGAARLSLMIALFLLFSRIGGSARTAGLAAAIYAGNFNFFFWGAQFSYESIALPLFVVLLMAVAERDASPREWAREWAVPIVLGIAAIVVTHHLTSYAVAVFLALLAIVYWWLRRDWSWPNPWRYAILAAVLAVGWLVLVANSTFGYLGPVIGEAFEAIFNTASGDAPPRGLFQGKGSSIPPTPLLARGVALLAVALLAAGVFFGLQRFWRRYRKQPFPLIFAAASIVFFGTLVLRLAPAAWETGNRLSEYLFVGLAFIAALSGLQDWRPSKWPWLGRASLTAALGVVLVGGAIAGWPWDLQLSSPIRASAEGRTISSGPLALAEWAKHNIPADERFGASTADARMLMAPGERVALAGKTPDIQDLLEETSLSDWELPLLRREGIRYVVADRREISSDATRGYSFSIRGDEPELMPLSTVTKFAELPGAKRIYSSGDISVYDLGPGR
;
A
#
# COMPACT_ATOMS: atom_id res chain seq x y z
N MET A 1 50.38 -0.30 7.27
CA MET A 1 49.14 0.47 7.40
C MET A 1 48.08 -0.39 8.08
N ALA A 2 47.73 -0.10 9.32
CA ALA A 2 46.70 -0.80 10.06
C ALA A 2 45.33 -0.54 9.36
N ARG A 3 44.61 -1.59 8.97
CA ARG A 3 43.21 -1.45 8.49
C ARG A 3 42.43 -0.78 9.61
N PRO A 4 41.70 0.33 9.33
CA PRO A 4 40.82 0.91 10.33
C PRO A 4 39.82 -0.16 10.77
N LYS A 5 39.69 -0.36 12.09
CA LYS A 5 38.68 -1.23 12.68
C LYS A 5 37.33 -0.80 12.12
N PRO A 6 36.47 -1.74 11.62
CA PRO A 6 35.12 -1.40 11.23
C PRO A 6 34.38 -0.92 12.48
N THR A 7 34.30 0.38 12.65
CA THR A 7 33.45 0.96 13.67
C THR A 7 32.01 0.76 13.17
N THR A 8 31.19 0.03 13.92
CA THR A 8 29.75 -0.10 13.69
C THR A 8 29.06 1.27 13.74
N GLY A 9 29.82 2.34 13.89
CA GLY A 9 29.36 3.72 13.98
C GLY A 9 28.33 3.89 15.09
N TYR A 10 27.27 4.65 14.78
CA TYR A 10 26.15 4.90 15.68
C TYR A 10 24.95 3.97 15.46
N VAL A 11 25.09 2.85 14.75
CA VAL A 11 23.97 1.96 14.40
C VAL A 11 23.28 1.41 15.65
N VAL A 12 24.05 0.93 16.64
CA VAL A 12 23.47 0.31 17.85
C VAL A 12 22.64 1.32 18.67
N PRO A 13 23.15 2.49 19.08
CA PRO A 13 22.34 3.45 19.83
C PRO A 13 21.13 3.97 19.02
N ILE A 14 21.25 4.10 17.69
CA ILE A 14 20.14 4.50 16.84
C ILE A 14 19.09 3.39 16.73
N ALA A 15 19.49 2.12 16.67
CA ALA A 15 18.57 0.99 16.68
C ALA A 15 17.81 0.89 18.02
N LEU A 16 18.48 1.17 19.15
CA LEU A 16 17.81 1.26 20.45
C LEU A 16 16.79 2.41 20.48
N ALA A 17 17.13 3.58 19.94
CA ALA A 17 16.19 4.69 19.83
C ALA A 17 14.99 4.31 18.94
N ALA A 18 15.21 3.60 17.83
CA ALA A 18 14.13 3.11 16.98
C ALA A 18 13.23 2.11 17.72
N GLY A 19 13.78 1.20 18.51
CA GLY A 19 13.04 0.29 19.38
C GLY A 19 12.18 1.04 20.41
N ILE A 20 12.73 2.06 21.07
CA ILE A 20 11.98 2.93 21.99
C ILE A 20 10.82 3.63 21.24
N GLY A 21 11.08 4.18 20.05
CA GLY A 21 10.05 4.80 19.23
C GLY A 21 8.91 3.84 18.85
N LEU A 22 9.23 2.57 18.55
CA LEU A 22 8.21 1.53 18.31
C LEU A 22 7.37 1.24 19.56
N LEU A 23 7.98 1.16 20.73
CA LEU A 23 7.26 1.00 22.00
C LEU A 23 6.32 2.19 22.28
N VAL A 24 6.77 3.40 21.98
CA VAL A 24 5.96 4.63 22.11
C VAL A 24 4.77 4.59 21.14
N CYS A 25 4.97 4.15 19.88
CA CYS A 25 3.87 3.96 18.92
C CYS A 25 2.89 2.87 19.37
N SER A 26 3.39 1.75 19.93
CA SER A 26 2.54 0.69 20.50
C SER A 26 1.70 1.21 21.67
N LEU A 27 2.29 1.98 22.58
CA LEU A 27 1.57 2.60 23.68
C LEU A 27 0.50 3.56 23.17
N ALA A 28 0.82 4.39 22.17
CA ALA A 28 -0.17 5.27 21.55
C ALA A 28 -1.36 4.49 20.98
N ASN A 29 -1.13 3.37 20.31
CA ASN A 29 -2.21 2.50 19.80
C ASN A 29 -3.06 1.90 20.94
N ALA A 30 -2.42 1.46 22.03
CA ALA A 30 -3.12 0.93 23.18
C ALA A 30 -4.04 2.00 23.81
N LEU A 31 -3.52 3.21 24.04
CA LEU A 31 -4.30 4.33 24.58
C LEU A 31 -5.45 4.74 23.66
N SER A 32 -5.23 4.71 22.35
CA SER A 32 -6.27 5.05 21.37
C SER A 32 -7.43 4.03 21.38
N ARG A 33 -7.15 2.76 21.64
CA ARG A 33 -8.20 1.73 21.82
C ARG A 33 -9.08 1.98 23.02
N GLU A 34 -8.56 2.64 24.05
CA GLU A 34 -9.31 3.05 25.25
C GLU A 34 -10.08 4.39 25.04
N GLY A 35 -10.08 4.92 23.82
CA GLY A 35 -10.81 6.14 23.47
C GLY A 35 -10.08 7.46 23.77
N MET A 36 -8.78 7.40 24.10
CA MET A 36 -7.96 8.61 24.26
C MET A 36 -7.45 9.10 22.89
N ASP A 37 -7.02 10.37 22.82
CA ASP A 37 -6.31 10.92 21.67
C ASP A 37 -4.80 11.01 21.92
N PRO A 38 -4.01 9.95 21.64
CA PRO A 38 -2.57 9.93 21.80
C PRO A 38 -1.81 10.37 20.55
N SER A 39 -2.41 11.16 19.66
CA SER A 39 -1.79 11.56 18.38
C SER A 39 -0.40 12.18 18.55
N LEU A 40 -0.20 13.01 19.56
CA LEU A 40 1.13 13.59 19.84
C LEU A 40 2.16 12.52 20.22
N LEU A 41 1.76 11.54 21.01
CA LEU A 41 2.63 10.42 21.43
C LEU A 41 3.02 9.56 20.22
N TYR A 42 2.06 9.27 19.34
CA TYR A 42 2.30 8.53 18.10
C TYR A 42 3.35 9.23 17.21
N TRP A 43 3.17 10.52 16.96
CA TRP A 43 4.13 11.27 16.14
C TRP A 43 5.49 11.44 16.83
N ALA A 44 5.52 11.57 18.16
CA ALA A 44 6.77 11.55 18.92
C ALA A 44 7.52 10.23 18.73
N GLY A 45 6.82 9.08 18.78
CA GLY A 45 7.41 7.77 18.49
C GLY A 45 8.04 7.69 17.10
N ILE A 46 7.33 8.17 16.06
CA ILE A 46 7.85 8.21 14.67
C ILE A 46 9.10 9.13 14.57
N LEU A 47 9.11 10.27 15.25
CA LEU A 47 10.27 11.17 15.24
C LEU A 47 11.44 10.59 16.01
N VAL A 48 11.23 9.85 17.11
CA VAL A 48 12.28 9.12 17.83
C VAL A 48 12.90 8.02 16.96
N ILE A 49 12.13 7.34 16.12
CA ILE A 49 12.65 6.40 15.12
C ILE A 49 13.51 7.13 14.09
N SER A 50 13.01 8.21 13.50
CA SER A 50 13.51 8.74 12.23
C SER A 50 14.59 9.80 12.39
N LEU A 51 14.47 10.74 13.35
CA LEU A 51 15.41 11.87 13.47
C LEU A 51 16.86 11.46 13.76
N PRO A 52 17.15 10.48 14.63
CA PRO A 52 18.54 10.01 14.83
C PRO A 52 19.13 9.41 13.56
N ILE A 53 18.31 8.66 12.77
CA ILE A 53 18.72 8.10 11.47
C ILE A 53 19.04 9.23 10.50
N PHE A 54 18.15 10.22 10.35
CA PHE A 54 18.36 11.36 9.45
C PHE A 54 19.57 12.18 9.84
N TRP A 55 19.73 12.45 11.13
CA TRP A 55 20.92 13.15 11.65
C TRP A 55 22.22 12.44 11.27
N ARG A 56 22.24 11.11 11.36
CA ARG A 56 23.44 10.34 11.02
C ARG A 56 23.65 10.24 9.51
N LEU A 57 22.60 10.06 8.71
CA LEU A 57 22.67 10.05 7.25
C LEU A 57 23.19 11.38 6.67
N THR A 58 22.89 12.52 7.30
CA THR A 58 23.42 13.84 6.89
C THR A 58 24.91 14.03 7.21
N SER A 59 25.49 13.25 8.13
CA SER A 59 26.90 13.33 8.49
C SER A 59 27.80 12.95 7.31
N ARG A 60 28.96 13.58 7.19
CA ARG A 60 30.01 13.20 6.23
C ARG A 60 30.83 11.98 6.69
N GLU A 61 30.83 11.70 7.98
CA GLU A 61 31.66 10.66 8.61
C GLU A 61 31.05 9.26 8.52
N ALA A 62 29.75 9.16 8.26
CA ALA A 62 29.07 7.86 8.14
C ALA A 62 29.62 7.08 6.95
N SER A 63 30.04 5.83 7.17
CA SER A 63 30.54 4.93 6.13
C SER A 63 29.42 4.47 5.19
N PRO A 64 29.73 3.98 3.99
CA PRO A 64 28.71 3.43 3.09
C PRO A 64 27.91 2.29 3.73
N SER A 65 28.55 1.38 4.45
CA SER A 65 27.87 0.27 5.14
C SER A 65 26.97 0.77 6.27
N GLU A 66 27.42 1.72 7.08
CA GLU A 66 26.60 2.35 8.12
C GLU A 66 25.36 3.02 7.51
N ARG A 67 25.49 3.72 6.39
CA ARG A 67 24.35 4.35 5.69
C ARG A 67 23.35 3.33 5.19
N LEU A 68 23.81 2.24 4.57
CA LEU A 68 22.94 1.15 4.13
C LEU A 68 22.18 0.56 5.31
N THR A 69 22.88 0.26 6.42
CA THR A 69 22.22 -0.29 7.62
C THR A 69 21.18 0.67 8.19
N LEU A 70 21.47 1.98 8.24
CA LEU A 70 20.52 2.99 8.72
C LEU A 70 19.30 3.13 7.80
N VAL A 71 19.48 3.03 6.49
CA VAL A 71 18.38 3.03 5.51
C VAL A 71 17.51 1.80 5.69
N CYS A 72 18.10 0.61 5.87
CA CYS A 72 17.37 -0.61 6.17
C CYS A 72 16.62 -0.52 7.51
N LEU A 73 17.28 -0.02 8.55
CA LEU A 73 16.66 0.21 9.85
C LEU A 73 15.46 1.15 9.76
N LEU A 74 15.56 2.24 8.99
CA LEU A 74 14.44 3.15 8.75
C LEU A 74 13.24 2.41 8.13
N GLY A 75 13.48 1.70 7.01
CA GLY A 75 12.41 1.00 6.29
C GLY A 75 11.71 -0.06 7.11
N VAL A 76 12.48 -0.88 7.85
CA VAL A 76 11.94 -1.93 8.71
C VAL A 76 11.21 -1.34 9.91
N SER A 77 11.77 -0.32 10.58
CA SER A 77 11.11 0.30 11.74
C SER A 77 9.78 0.95 11.37
N LEU A 78 9.72 1.65 10.22
CA LEU A 78 8.47 2.26 9.75
C LEU A 78 7.42 1.19 9.34
N TYR A 79 7.86 0.06 8.78
CA TYR A 79 6.98 -1.09 8.54
C TYR A 79 6.43 -1.66 9.84
N LEU A 80 7.28 -1.82 10.85
CA LEU A 80 6.88 -2.34 12.17
C LEU A 80 5.88 -1.41 12.89
N VAL A 81 5.87 -0.10 12.63
CA VAL A 81 4.82 0.80 13.16
C VAL A 81 3.42 0.34 12.74
N LYS A 82 3.25 -0.08 11.46
CA LYS A 82 1.98 -0.64 10.97
C LYS A 82 1.71 -2.01 11.60
N VAL A 83 2.70 -2.88 11.71
CA VAL A 83 2.54 -4.23 12.29
C VAL A 83 2.10 -4.17 13.75
N VAL A 84 2.72 -3.29 14.57
CA VAL A 84 2.34 -3.19 16.00
C VAL A 84 0.96 -2.57 16.21
N ARG A 85 0.45 -1.80 15.22
CA ARG A 85 -0.93 -1.31 15.23
C ARG A 85 -1.93 -2.44 15.07
N ASP A 86 -1.67 -3.38 14.19
CA ASP A 86 -2.63 -4.36 13.70
C ASP A 86 -2.44 -5.79 14.27
N ALA A 87 -1.41 -6.00 15.10
CA ALA A 87 -1.18 -7.31 15.70
C ALA A 87 -2.38 -7.75 16.57
N PRO A 88 -2.79 -9.04 16.49
CA PRO A 88 -2.20 -10.15 15.76
C PRO A 88 -2.90 -10.52 14.44
N LEU A 89 -3.69 -9.64 13.85
CA LEU A 89 -4.50 -9.91 12.65
C LEU A 89 -4.37 -8.78 11.63
N PHE A 90 -4.63 -9.08 10.37
CA PHE A 90 -4.87 -8.06 9.35
C PHE A 90 -6.18 -7.32 9.61
N THR A 91 -6.19 -6.00 9.40
CA THR A 91 -7.36 -5.15 9.69
C THR A 91 -7.89 -4.40 8.48
N PHE A 92 -7.09 -4.27 7.42
CA PHE A 92 -7.51 -3.58 6.21
C PHE A 92 -8.14 -4.54 5.21
N SER A 93 -9.11 -4.04 4.46
CA SER A 93 -9.92 -4.84 3.57
C SER A 93 -9.13 -5.63 2.53
N ASP A 94 -8.15 -5.00 1.89
CA ASP A 94 -7.33 -5.66 0.88
C ASP A 94 -6.46 -6.75 1.50
N GLU A 95 -5.95 -6.54 2.72
CA GLU A 95 -5.16 -7.53 3.43
C GLU A 95 -5.94 -8.82 3.69
N LEU A 96 -7.22 -8.69 4.07
CA LEU A 96 -8.09 -9.85 4.32
C LEU A 96 -8.44 -10.60 3.03
N VAL A 97 -8.63 -9.88 1.93
CA VAL A 97 -8.84 -10.48 0.60
C VAL A 97 -7.63 -11.30 0.17
N HIS A 98 -6.41 -10.75 0.32
CA HIS A 98 -5.18 -11.45 -0.02
C HIS A 98 -4.86 -12.60 0.96
N ALA A 99 -5.18 -12.45 2.26
CA ALA A 99 -5.03 -13.51 3.24
C ALA A 99 -5.93 -14.71 2.89
N PHE A 100 -7.18 -14.46 2.55
CA PHE A 100 -8.08 -15.51 2.07
C PHE A 100 -7.50 -16.26 0.86
N ASN A 101 -7.00 -15.55 -0.15
CA ASN A 101 -6.37 -16.20 -1.31
C ASN A 101 -5.16 -17.07 -0.90
N ALA A 102 -4.32 -16.59 0.03
CA ALA A 102 -3.17 -17.35 0.52
C ALA A 102 -3.60 -18.62 1.25
N ASP A 103 -4.64 -18.53 2.09
CA ASP A 103 -5.21 -19.68 2.80
C ASP A 103 -5.86 -20.69 1.82
N GLN A 104 -6.54 -20.21 0.77
CA GLN A 104 -7.09 -21.08 -0.29
C GLN A 104 -5.98 -21.84 -1.03
N ILE A 105 -4.88 -21.17 -1.39
CA ILE A 105 -3.74 -21.85 -2.04
C ILE A 105 -3.11 -22.88 -1.09
N ALA A 106 -2.95 -22.54 0.19
CA ALA A 106 -2.35 -23.43 1.17
C ALA A 106 -3.20 -24.69 1.44
N SER A 107 -4.52 -24.54 1.47
CA SER A 107 -5.45 -25.65 1.76
C SER A 107 -5.73 -26.56 0.57
N HIS A 108 -5.82 -26.00 -0.64
CA HIS A 108 -6.17 -26.74 -1.86
C HIS A 108 -4.96 -27.11 -2.74
N HIS A 109 -3.77 -26.57 -2.44
CA HIS A 109 -2.52 -26.84 -3.15
C HIS A 109 -2.52 -26.50 -4.65
N HIS A 110 -3.35 -25.55 -5.07
CA HIS A 110 -3.33 -25.00 -6.43
C HIS A 110 -3.64 -23.49 -6.46
N LEU A 111 -3.26 -22.84 -7.56
CA LEU A 111 -3.46 -21.41 -7.78
C LEU A 111 -4.85 -21.12 -8.40
N PHE A 112 -5.19 -19.83 -8.49
CA PHE A 112 -6.36 -19.32 -9.23
C PHE A 112 -7.73 -19.72 -8.65
N HIS A 113 -7.84 -19.84 -7.33
CA HIS A 113 -9.12 -19.98 -6.66
C HIS A 113 -9.98 -18.73 -6.84
N HIS A 114 -11.30 -18.93 -7.02
CA HIS A 114 -12.21 -17.81 -7.13
C HIS A 114 -12.30 -17.02 -5.83
N ASN A 115 -12.20 -15.68 -5.92
CA ASN A 115 -12.44 -14.77 -4.82
C ASN A 115 -13.73 -14.00 -5.09
N PRO A 116 -14.80 -14.18 -4.30
CA PRO A 116 -16.09 -13.55 -4.57
C PRO A 116 -16.12 -12.04 -4.29
N ILE A 117 -15.20 -11.50 -3.47
CA ILE A 117 -15.13 -10.07 -3.17
C ILE A 117 -14.32 -9.32 -4.21
N LEU A 118 -13.17 -9.87 -4.63
CA LEU A 118 -12.28 -9.23 -5.59
C LEU A 118 -11.74 -10.25 -6.61
N PRO A 119 -12.53 -10.58 -7.64
CA PRO A 119 -12.21 -11.67 -8.58
C PRO A 119 -10.93 -11.50 -9.39
N VAL A 120 -10.35 -10.29 -9.43
CA VAL A 120 -9.10 -10.02 -10.15
C VAL A 120 -7.87 -10.52 -9.38
N THR A 121 -7.91 -10.56 -8.05
CA THR A 121 -6.72 -10.85 -7.22
C THR A 121 -6.15 -12.24 -7.42
N PRO A 122 -6.93 -13.34 -7.57
CA PRO A 122 -6.37 -14.66 -7.80
C PRO A 122 -5.55 -14.78 -9.09
N ASN A 123 -5.78 -13.89 -10.06
CA ASN A 123 -5.06 -13.90 -11.34
C ASN A 123 -3.63 -13.36 -11.23
N TYR A 124 -3.25 -12.80 -10.08
CA TYR A 124 -1.93 -12.29 -9.80
C TYR A 124 -1.37 -12.90 -8.49
N PRO A 125 -1.10 -14.21 -8.48
CA PRO A 125 -0.86 -14.98 -7.25
C PRO A 125 0.55 -14.82 -6.67
N GLY A 126 1.34 -13.83 -7.07
CA GLY A 126 2.74 -13.71 -6.65
C GLY A 126 2.91 -13.51 -5.15
N LEU A 127 2.10 -12.65 -4.53
CA LEU A 127 2.12 -12.42 -3.08
C LEU A 127 1.62 -13.67 -2.33
N GLU A 128 0.45 -14.15 -2.71
CA GLU A 128 -0.24 -15.25 -2.04
C GLU A 128 0.53 -16.57 -2.20
N GLY A 129 1.07 -16.82 -3.39
CA GLY A 129 1.92 -17.99 -3.65
C GLY A 129 3.19 -17.99 -2.81
N ALA A 130 3.87 -16.84 -2.70
CA ALA A 130 5.05 -16.71 -1.84
C ALA A 130 4.70 -16.90 -0.37
N THR A 131 3.55 -16.36 0.06
CA THR A 131 3.06 -16.49 1.44
C THR A 131 2.67 -17.94 1.75
N SER A 132 1.91 -18.59 0.88
CA SER A 132 1.50 -20.00 1.04
C SER A 132 2.69 -20.94 1.06
N ALA A 133 3.71 -20.69 0.22
CA ALA A 133 4.95 -21.45 0.27
C ALA A 133 5.66 -21.30 1.62
N LEU A 134 5.71 -20.07 2.17
CA LEU A 134 6.29 -19.84 3.50
C LEU A 134 5.46 -20.51 4.60
N MET A 135 4.11 -20.46 4.53
CA MET A 135 3.22 -21.19 5.44
C MET A 135 3.52 -22.69 5.45
N GLY A 136 3.63 -23.30 4.25
CA GLY A 136 3.94 -24.74 4.11
C GLY A 136 5.32 -25.11 4.64
N LEU A 137 6.31 -24.22 4.54
CA LEU A 137 7.67 -24.48 5.03
C LEU A 137 7.83 -24.28 6.55
N THR A 138 7.04 -23.40 7.15
CA THR A 138 7.27 -22.94 8.52
C THR A 138 6.13 -23.27 9.50
N GLY A 139 4.94 -23.60 9.01
CA GLY A 139 3.73 -23.77 9.83
C GLY A 139 3.15 -22.44 10.35
N LEU A 140 3.63 -21.29 9.88
CA LEU A 140 3.07 -19.99 10.24
C LEU A 140 1.67 -19.81 9.64
N SER A 141 0.80 -19.04 10.32
CA SER A 141 -0.46 -18.58 9.75
C SER A 141 -0.23 -17.65 8.56
N SER A 142 -1.27 -17.40 7.74
CA SER A 142 -1.23 -16.41 6.65
C SER A 142 -0.83 -15.02 7.15
N TYR A 143 -1.28 -14.61 8.34
CA TYR A 143 -0.82 -13.38 8.99
C TYR A 143 0.69 -13.39 9.27
N GLY A 144 1.19 -14.42 9.96
CA GLY A 144 2.61 -14.51 10.32
C GLY A 144 3.51 -14.58 9.10
N ALA A 145 3.19 -15.45 8.13
CA ALA A 145 3.92 -15.56 6.88
C ALA A 145 3.84 -14.29 6.03
N GLY A 146 2.66 -13.67 5.95
CA GLY A 146 2.44 -12.42 5.20
C GLY A 146 3.27 -11.26 5.75
N ILE A 147 3.34 -11.10 7.09
CA ILE A 147 4.22 -10.09 7.71
C ILE A 147 5.68 -10.31 7.33
N VAL A 148 6.15 -11.55 7.34
CA VAL A 148 7.55 -11.87 6.96
C VAL A 148 7.80 -11.56 5.48
N VAL A 149 6.89 -11.94 4.58
CA VAL A 149 7.01 -11.69 3.15
C VAL A 149 7.03 -10.19 2.85
N VAL A 150 6.09 -9.41 3.38
CA VAL A 150 6.06 -7.94 3.17
C VAL A 150 7.26 -7.26 3.84
N GLY A 151 7.67 -7.72 5.03
CA GLY A 151 8.86 -7.22 5.72
C GLY A 151 10.15 -7.45 4.93
N ALA A 152 10.31 -8.64 4.33
CA ALA A 152 11.43 -8.97 3.46
C ALA A 152 11.42 -8.13 2.17
N ALA A 153 10.24 -7.90 1.59
CA ALA A 153 10.07 -7.03 0.43
C ALA A 153 10.45 -5.57 0.79
N ARG A 154 10.03 -5.08 1.95
CA ARG A 154 10.41 -3.75 2.45
C ARG A 154 11.92 -3.60 2.65
N LEU A 155 12.57 -4.59 3.22
CA LEU A 155 14.02 -4.61 3.38
C LEU A 155 14.72 -4.59 2.01
N SER A 156 14.25 -5.42 1.07
CA SER A 156 14.76 -5.50 -0.30
C SER A 156 14.60 -4.16 -1.03
N LEU A 157 13.47 -3.48 -0.88
CA LEU A 157 13.22 -2.14 -1.41
C LEU A 157 14.29 -1.14 -0.94
N MET A 158 14.55 -1.09 0.37
CA MET A 158 15.50 -0.12 0.93
C MET A 158 16.94 -0.40 0.49
N ILE A 159 17.32 -1.67 0.41
CA ILE A 159 18.63 -2.09 -0.13
C ILE A 159 18.74 -1.69 -1.60
N ALA A 160 17.73 -2.02 -2.41
CA ALA A 160 17.74 -1.74 -3.84
C ALA A 160 17.75 -0.23 -4.14
N LEU A 161 16.98 0.59 -3.41
CA LEU A 161 17.02 2.05 -3.52
C LEU A 161 18.43 2.60 -3.22
N PHE A 162 19.03 2.15 -2.11
CA PHE A 162 20.37 2.60 -1.75
C PHE A 162 21.41 2.24 -2.80
N LEU A 163 21.40 1.00 -3.30
CA LEU A 163 22.33 0.52 -4.32
C LEU A 163 22.10 1.25 -5.66
N LEU A 164 20.85 1.34 -6.12
CA LEU A 164 20.46 2.07 -7.33
C LEU A 164 20.96 3.53 -7.28
N PHE A 165 20.64 4.24 -6.21
CA PHE A 165 21.03 5.65 -6.06
C PHE A 165 22.53 5.84 -5.87
N SER A 166 23.22 4.88 -5.24
CA SER A 166 24.68 4.87 -5.16
C SER A 166 25.30 4.70 -6.54
N ARG A 167 24.75 3.80 -7.35
CA ARG A 167 25.23 3.48 -8.69
C ARG A 167 25.10 4.67 -9.64
N ILE A 168 23.92 5.26 -9.72
CA ILE A 168 23.65 6.37 -10.64
C ILE A 168 24.16 7.73 -10.14
N GLY A 169 24.21 7.94 -8.82
CA GLY A 169 24.66 9.20 -8.20
C GLY A 169 26.15 9.24 -7.85
N GLY A 170 26.83 8.08 -7.81
CA GLY A 170 28.24 7.95 -7.48
C GLY A 170 28.60 8.34 -6.03
N SER A 171 27.60 8.36 -5.12
CA SER A 171 27.80 8.80 -3.72
C SER A 171 26.86 8.07 -2.78
N ALA A 172 27.42 7.31 -1.82
CA ALA A 172 26.66 6.67 -0.75
C ALA A 172 25.91 7.66 0.15
N ARG A 173 26.41 8.90 0.29
CA ARG A 173 25.73 9.95 1.05
C ARG A 173 24.46 10.43 0.32
N THR A 174 24.57 10.69 -0.96
CA THR A 174 23.41 11.04 -1.79
C THR A 174 22.39 9.91 -1.80
N ALA A 175 22.85 8.65 -1.90
CA ALA A 175 21.98 7.48 -1.89
C ALA A 175 21.21 7.32 -0.56
N GLY A 176 21.90 7.48 0.57
CA GLY A 176 21.26 7.42 1.89
C GLY A 176 20.22 8.53 2.09
N LEU A 177 20.49 9.75 1.60
CA LEU A 177 19.54 10.86 1.65
C LEU A 177 18.35 10.64 0.68
N ALA A 178 18.60 10.12 -0.52
CA ALA A 178 17.54 9.80 -1.46
C ALA A 178 16.60 8.71 -0.91
N ALA A 179 17.15 7.65 -0.30
CA ALA A 179 16.35 6.62 0.35
C ALA A 179 15.57 7.17 1.57
N ALA A 180 16.15 8.11 2.33
CA ALA A 180 15.45 8.80 3.42
C ALA A 180 14.31 9.69 2.90
N ILE A 181 14.50 10.41 1.78
CA ILE A 181 13.44 11.19 1.12
C ILE A 181 12.36 10.24 0.60
N TYR A 182 12.73 9.08 0.01
CA TYR A 182 11.77 8.09 -0.47
C TYR A 182 10.85 7.57 0.64
N ALA A 183 11.33 7.44 1.87
CA ALA A 183 10.50 7.08 3.01
C ALA A 183 9.39 8.10 3.31
N GLY A 184 9.48 9.34 2.78
CA GLY A 184 8.42 10.34 2.80
C GLY A 184 7.42 10.22 1.64
N ASN A 185 7.47 9.15 0.85
CA ASN A 185 6.44 8.84 -0.14
C ASN A 185 5.08 8.64 0.56
N PHE A 186 4.03 9.18 -0.02
CA PHE A 186 2.67 9.13 0.52
C PHE A 186 2.18 7.72 0.82
N ASN A 187 2.60 6.74 0.02
CA ASN A 187 2.17 5.35 0.16
C ASN A 187 3.13 4.49 1.01
N PHE A 188 4.30 5.03 1.37
CA PHE A 188 5.33 4.26 2.05
C PHE A 188 4.91 3.72 3.41
N PHE A 189 4.20 4.53 4.21
CA PHE A 189 3.80 4.16 5.57
C PHE A 189 2.65 3.17 5.62
N PHE A 190 1.67 3.35 4.73
CA PHE A 190 0.40 2.66 4.80
C PHE A 190 0.20 1.69 3.64
N TRP A 191 -0.02 2.20 2.42
CA TRP A 191 -0.36 1.36 1.27
C TRP A 191 0.72 0.33 0.96
N GLY A 192 1.96 0.75 0.87
CA GLY A 192 3.10 -0.15 0.62
C GLY A 192 3.52 -0.99 1.83
N ALA A 193 2.82 -0.92 2.97
CA ALA A 193 3.04 -1.75 4.15
C ALA A 193 1.90 -2.74 4.41
N GLN A 194 0.81 -2.68 3.63
CA GLN A 194 -0.28 -3.65 3.72
C GLN A 194 0.11 -5.01 3.14
N PHE A 195 -0.58 -6.04 3.56
CA PHE A 195 -0.51 -7.34 2.92
C PHE A 195 -1.32 -7.30 1.62
N SER A 196 -0.72 -6.70 0.58
CA SER A 196 -1.29 -6.55 -0.75
C SER A 196 -0.23 -6.79 -1.82
N TYR A 197 -0.63 -7.17 -3.01
CA TYR A 197 0.31 -7.51 -4.08
C TYR A 197 1.22 -6.33 -4.50
N GLU A 198 0.78 -5.08 -4.33
CA GLU A 198 1.58 -3.88 -4.60
C GLU A 198 2.78 -3.76 -3.65
N SER A 199 2.62 -4.20 -2.39
CA SER A 199 3.67 -4.15 -1.37
C SER A 199 4.87 -5.07 -1.66
N ILE A 200 4.73 -6.06 -2.55
CA ILE A 200 5.84 -6.87 -3.06
C ILE A 200 6.25 -6.45 -4.47
N ALA A 201 5.30 -6.03 -5.32
CA ALA A 201 5.58 -5.69 -6.71
C ALA A 201 6.41 -4.40 -6.85
N LEU A 202 6.16 -3.37 -6.05
CA LEU A 202 6.95 -2.13 -6.04
C LEU A 202 8.41 -2.36 -5.59
N PRO A 203 8.71 -3.09 -4.51
CA PRO A 203 10.06 -3.56 -4.23
C PRO A 203 10.73 -4.29 -5.38
N LEU A 204 10.04 -5.23 -6.04
CA LEU A 204 10.56 -5.96 -7.20
C LEU A 204 10.85 -5.01 -8.38
N PHE A 205 10.01 -4.00 -8.60
CA PHE A 205 10.25 -2.95 -9.59
C PHE A 205 11.59 -2.23 -9.33
N VAL A 206 11.84 -1.80 -8.09
CA VAL A 206 13.10 -1.09 -7.74
C VAL A 206 14.30 -2.03 -7.82
N VAL A 207 14.17 -3.29 -7.42
CA VAL A 207 15.21 -4.33 -7.60
C VAL A 207 15.52 -4.52 -9.08
N LEU A 208 14.50 -4.54 -9.94
CA LEU A 208 14.68 -4.60 -11.39
C LEU A 208 15.43 -3.38 -11.93
N LEU A 209 15.06 -2.16 -11.50
CA LEU A 209 15.77 -0.94 -11.89
C LEU A 209 17.24 -0.98 -11.47
N MET A 210 17.52 -1.46 -10.26
CA MET A 210 18.88 -1.65 -9.76
C MET A 210 19.64 -2.65 -10.65
N ALA A 211 19.04 -3.81 -10.97
CA ALA A 211 19.67 -4.82 -11.83
C ALA A 211 19.98 -4.27 -13.23
N VAL A 212 19.07 -3.49 -13.83
CA VAL A 212 19.31 -2.82 -15.12
C VAL A 212 20.43 -1.79 -15.02
N ALA A 213 20.47 -0.99 -13.95
CA ALA A 213 21.52 0.00 -13.73
C ALA A 213 22.91 -0.66 -13.52
N GLU A 214 22.98 -1.78 -12.81
CA GLU A 214 24.22 -2.56 -12.63
C GLU A 214 24.68 -3.17 -13.95
N ARG A 215 23.75 -3.78 -14.71
CA ARG A 215 24.03 -4.31 -16.04
C ARG A 215 24.65 -3.23 -16.95
N ASP A 216 24.04 -2.04 -16.96
CA ASP A 216 24.45 -0.96 -17.86
C ASP A 216 25.83 -0.38 -17.53
N ALA A 217 26.23 -0.48 -16.27
CA ALA A 217 27.52 -0.04 -15.78
C ALA A 217 28.61 -1.12 -15.83
N SER A 218 28.24 -2.40 -16.05
CA SER A 218 29.16 -3.53 -16.12
C SER A 218 29.79 -3.66 -17.51
N PRO A 219 31.04 -4.18 -17.63
CA PRO A 219 31.59 -4.61 -18.90
C PRO A 219 30.66 -5.61 -19.60
N ARG A 220 30.63 -5.61 -20.94
CA ARG A 220 29.68 -6.41 -21.72
C ARG A 220 29.73 -7.92 -21.42
N GLU A 221 30.90 -8.45 -21.10
CA GLU A 221 31.13 -9.84 -20.69
C GLU A 221 30.45 -10.21 -19.37
N TRP A 222 30.50 -9.35 -18.36
CA TRP A 222 29.87 -9.51 -17.04
C TRP A 222 28.38 -9.11 -17.03
N ALA A 223 27.98 -8.30 -17.97
CA ALA A 223 26.62 -7.83 -18.06
C ALA A 223 25.59 -8.93 -18.38
N ARG A 224 26.06 -10.08 -18.94
CA ARG A 224 25.22 -11.25 -19.19
C ARG A 224 24.71 -11.89 -17.90
N GLU A 225 25.45 -11.78 -16.81
CA GLU A 225 25.06 -12.31 -15.50
C GLU A 225 23.77 -11.64 -14.98
N TRP A 226 23.54 -10.38 -15.35
CA TRP A 226 22.34 -9.64 -15.00
C TRP A 226 21.12 -10.00 -15.85
N ALA A 227 21.27 -10.72 -16.95
CA ALA A 227 20.16 -11.07 -17.82
C ALA A 227 19.12 -11.96 -17.11
N VAL A 228 19.59 -12.96 -16.36
CA VAL A 228 18.71 -13.87 -15.62
C VAL A 228 17.94 -13.12 -14.51
N PRO A 229 18.58 -12.36 -13.60
CA PRO A 229 17.84 -11.54 -12.62
C PRO A 229 16.82 -10.59 -13.25
N ILE A 230 17.15 -9.95 -14.39
CA ILE A 230 16.23 -9.04 -15.07
C ILE A 230 15.02 -9.78 -15.63
N VAL A 231 15.22 -10.90 -16.31
CA VAL A 231 14.12 -11.71 -16.89
C VAL A 231 13.23 -12.28 -15.80
N LEU A 232 13.82 -12.85 -14.74
CA LEU A 232 13.08 -13.36 -13.59
C LEU A 232 12.33 -12.23 -12.85
N GLY A 233 12.95 -11.06 -12.71
CA GLY A 233 12.31 -9.89 -12.12
C GLY A 233 11.09 -9.42 -12.91
N ILE A 234 11.19 -9.35 -14.24
CA ILE A 234 10.06 -9.03 -15.12
C ILE A 234 8.94 -10.08 -14.95
N ALA A 235 9.27 -11.37 -15.03
CA ALA A 235 8.30 -12.45 -14.88
C ALA A 235 7.61 -12.42 -13.50
N ALA A 236 8.39 -12.26 -12.42
CA ALA A 236 7.86 -12.16 -11.06
C ALA A 236 6.89 -10.98 -10.91
N ILE A 237 7.20 -9.82 -11.47
CA ILE A 237 6.32 -8.65 -11.42
C ILE A 237 5.03 -8.90 -12.20
N VAL A 238 5.11 -9.52 -13.38
CA VAL A 238 3.94 -9.81 -14.23
C VAL A 238 2.94 -10.71 -13.52
N VAL A 239 3.40 -11.73 -12.83
CA VAL A 239 2.53 -12.65 -12.08
C VAL A 239 2.09 -12.11 -10.71
N THR A 240 2.63 -10.96 -10.30
CA THR A 240 2.34 -10.37 -8.98
C THR A 240 1.35 -9.22 -9.06
N HIS A 241 1.50 -8.30 -10.03
CA HIS A 241 0.67 -7.08 -10.03
C HIS A 241 0.54 -6.45 -11.42
N HIS A 242 -0.69 -6.27 -11.88
CA HIS A 242 -0.97 -5.73 -13.22
C HIS A 242 -0.40 -4.32 -13.44
N LEU A 243 -0.64 -3.36 -12.54
CA LEU A 243 -0.19 -1.99 -12.72
C LEU A 243 1.34 -1.89 -12.73
N THR A 244 2.03 -2.62 -11.85
CA THR A 244 3.49 -2.63 -11.82
C THR A 244 4.07 -3.27 -13.08
N SER A 245 3.43 -4.29 -13.67
CA SER A 245 3.89 -4.88 -14.92
C SER A 245 3.85 -3.90 -16.09
N TYR A 246 2.78 -3.07 -16.17
CA TYR A 246 2.69 -2.00 -17.16
C TYR A 246 3.72 -0.88 -16.89
N ALA A 247 3.91 -0.51 -15.62
CA ALA A 247 4.91 0.48 -15.23
C ALA A 247 6.33 0.05 -15.62
N VAL A 248 6.68 -1.24 -15.45
CA VAL A 248 7.96 -1.82 -15.92
C VAL A 248 8.10 -1.70 -17.42
N ALA A 249 7.09 -2.11 -18.19
CA ALA A 249 7.14 -2.06 -19.65
C ALA A 249 7.34 -0.62 -20.16
N VAL A 250 6.56 0.33 -19.59
CA VAL A 250 6.67 1.76 -19.92
C VAL A 250 8.03 2.31 -19.52
N PHE A 251 8.51 2.03 -18.30
CA PHE A 251 9.81 2.53 -17.84
C PHE A 251 10.96 2.03 -18.72
N LEU A 252 10.99 0.73 -19.02
CA LEU A 252 12.04 0.14 -19.87
C LEU A 252 11.95 0.66 -21.31
N ALA A 253 10.75 0.90 -21.85
CA ALA A 253 10.56 1.51 -23.16
C ALA A 253 11.07 2.95 -23.18
N LEU A 254 10.72 3.77 -22.18
CA LEU A 254 11.23 5.13 -22.05
C LEU A 254 12.76 5.15 -21.90
N LEU A 255 13.31 4.22 -21.11
CA LEU A 255 14.75 4.07 -20.95
C LEU A 255 15.42 3.73 -22.28
N ALA A 256 14.85 2.81 -23.05
CA ALA A 256 15.35 2.44 -24.37
C ALA A 256 15.31 3.63 -25.35
N ILE A 257 14.22 4.39 -25.35
CA ILE A 257 14.08 5.62 -26.18
C ILE A 257 15.12 6.66 -25.77
N VAL A 258 15.34 6.88 -24.48
CA VAL A 258 16.35 7.83 -23.98
C VAL A 258 17.77 7.37 -24.36
N TYR A 259 18.07 6.08 -24.28
CA TYR A 259 19.35 5.53 -24.75
C TYR A 259 19.54 5.80 -26.25
N TRP A 260 18.52 5.51 -27.06
CA TRP A 260 18.55 5.79 -28.49
C TRP A 260 18.70 7.28 -28.77
N TRP A 261 17.95 8.12 -28.07
CA TRP A 261 18.00 9.58 -28.26
C TRP A 261 19.38 10.17 -27.97
N LEU A 262 20.06 9.70 -26.92
CA LEU A 262 21.39 10.16 -26.51
C LEU A 262 22.51 9.62 -27.39
N ARG A 263 22.38 8.39 -27.93
CA ARG A 263 23.45 7.67 -28.66
C ARG A 263 23.18 7.54 -30.16
N ARG A 264 21.93 7.71 -30.57
CA ARG A 264 21.45 7.52 -31.96
C ARG A 264 21.62 6.08 -32.47
N ASP A 265 21.68 5.11 -31.56
CA ASP A 265 21.74 3.69 -31.91
C ASP A 265 20.97 2.83 -30.89
N TRP A 266 20.65 1.58 -31.30
CA TRP A 266 19.96 0.58 -30.47
C TRP A 266 20.93 -0.46 -29.90
N SER A 267 22.22 -0.24 -30.03
CA SER A 267 23.24 -1.15 -29.57
C SER A 267 23.35 -1.19 -28.05
N TRP A 268 24.22 -2.08 -27.57
CA TRP A 268 24.55 -2.18 -26.15
C TRP A 268 24.99 -0.82 -25.57
N PRO A 269 24.51 -0.45 -24.36
CA PRO A 269 23.70 -1.20 -23.38
C PRO A 269 22.19 -0.93 -23.46
N ASN A 270 21.61 -0.52 -24.60
CA ASN A 270 20.20 -0.20 -24.75
C ASN A 270 19.29 -1.37 -24.29
N PRO A 271 18.33 -1.15 -23.38
CA PRO A 271 17.49 -2.20 -22.80
C PRO A 271 16.24 -2.57 -23.63
N TRP A 272 16.12 -2.17 -24.90
CA TRP A 272 14.92 -2.36 -25.73
C TRP A 272 14.37 -3.79 -25.77
N ARG A 273 15.24 -4.81 -25.69
CA ARG A 273 14.84 -6.23 -25.68
C ARG A 273 14.06 -6.58 -24.41
N TYR A 274 14.46 -6.01 -23.27
CA TYR A 274 13.75 -6.20 -22.01
C TYR A 274 12.44 -5.40 -21.98
N ALA A 275 12.38 -4.26 -22.66
CA ALA A 275 11.13 -3.50 -22.81
C ALA A 275 10.10 -4.31 -23.62
N ILE A 276 10.51 -4.91 -24.75
CA ILE A 276 9.64 -5.79 -25.53
C ILE A 276 9.23 -7.00 -24.71
N LEU A 277 10.17 -7.67 -24.03
CA LEU A 277 9.86 -8.82 -23.18
C LEU A 277 8.83 -8.46 -22.10
N ALA A 278 9.00 -7.35 -21.40
CA ALA A 278 8.06 -6.89 -20.39
C ALA A 278 6.67 -6.61 -20.97
N ALA A 279 6.60 -5.95 -22.13
CA ALA A 279 5.35 -5.68 -22.81
C ALA A 279 4.64 -6.99 -23.27
N VAL A 280 5.38 -7.90 -23.87
CA VAL A 280 4.85 -9.19 -24.34
C VAL A 280 4.33 -10.04 -23.17
N LEU A 281 5.11 -10.13 -22.09
CA LEU A 281 4.69 -10.89 -20.91
C LEU A 281 3.49 -10.23 -20.20
N ALA A 282 3.48 -8.91 -20.04
CA ALA A 282 2.36 -8.20 -19.40
C ALA A 282 1.05 -8.33 -20.20
N VAL A 283 1.12 -8.10 -21.52
CA VAL A 283 -0.05 -8.25 -22.40
C VAL A 283 -0.46 -9.72 -22.53
N GLY A 284 0.51 -10.63 -22.69
CA GLY A 284 0.23 -12.06 -22.75
C GLY A 284 -0.47 -12.56 -21.49
N TRP A 285 0.00 -12.17 -20.31
CA TRP A 285 -0.63 -12.51 -19.03
C TRP A 285 -2.05 -11.95 -18.93
N LEU A 286 -2.23 -10.68 -19.28
CA LEU A 286 -3.55 -10.01 -19.27
C LEU A 286 -4.57 -10.74 -20.17
N VAL A 287 -4.15 -11.14 -21.38
CA VAL A 287 -5.05 -11.76 -22.36
C VAL A 287 -5.33 -13.23 -22.06
N LEU A 288 -4.30 -13.99 -21.66
CA LEU A 288 -4.35 -15.45 -21.55
C LEU A 288 -4.78 -15.93 -20.15
N VAL A 289 -4.46 -15.16 -19.09
CA VAL A 289 -4.67 -15.59 -17.71
C VAL A 289 -5.59 -14.63 -16.96
N ALA A 290 -5.35 -13.33 -17.06
CA ALA A 290 -6.00 -12.32 -16.22
C ALA A 290 -7.02 -11.46 -17.01
N ASN A 291 -7.79 -12.06 -17.89
CA ASN A 291 -8.74 -11.34 -18.76
C ASN A 291 -9.84 -10.58 -17.98
N SER A 292 -10.22 -11.05 -16.78
CA SER A 292 -11.12 -10.32 -15.88
C SER A 292 -10.62 -8.92 -15.48
N THR A 293 -9.31 -8.68 -15.60
CA THR A 293 -8.70 -7.36 -15.34
C THR A 293 -9.23 -6.29 -16.31
N PHE A 294 -9.65 -6.63 -17.50
CA PHE A 294 -10.29 -5.67 -18.43
C PHE A 294 -11.58 -5.10 -17.85
N GLY A 295 -12.45 -5.97 -17.31
CA GLY A 295 -13.69 -5.57 -16.66
C GLY A 295 -13.46 -4.76 -15.39
N TYR A 296 -12.35 -5.00 -14.68
CA TYR A 296 -11.98 -4.28 -13.49
C TYR A 296 -11.36 -2.91 -13.77
N LEU A 297 -10.39 -2.82 -14.68
CA LEU A 297 -9.66 -1.57 -14.97
C LEU A 297 -10.40 -0.64 -15.93
N GLY A 298 -11.20 -1.18 -16.84
CA GLY A 298 -11.91 -0.39 -17.84
C GLY A 298 -12.76 0.73 -17.24
N PRO A 299 -13.69 0.43 -16.31
CA PRO A 299 -14.48 1.43 -15.61
C PRO A 299 -13.62 2.42 -14.82
N VAL A 300 -12.63 1.94 -14.06
CA VAL A 300 -11.74 2.80 -13.25
C VAL A 300 -11.01 3.84 -14.10
N ILE A 301 -10.50 3.42 -15.27
CA ILE A 301 -9.81 4.32 -16.19
C ILE A 301 -10.82 5.30 -16.83
N GLY A 302 -11.98 4.81 -17.28
CA GLY A 302 -13.02 5.63 -17.87
C GLY A 302 -13.53 6.71 -16.92
N GLU A 303 -13.90 6.33 -15.71
CA GLU A 303 -14.35 7.24 -14.65
C GLU A 303 -13.26 8.27 -14.27
N ALA A 304 -11.99 7.86 -14.24
CA ALA A 304 -10.89 8.77 -13.96
C ALA A 304 -10.74 9.85 -15.06
N PHE A 305 -10.82 9.47 -16.34
CA PHE A 305 -10.78 10.42 -17.44
C PHE A 305 -11.98 11.38 -17.44
N GLU A 306 -13.19 10.85 -17.22
CA GLU A 306 -14.40 11.66 -17.12
C GLU A 306 -14.33 12.63 -15.94
N ALA A 307 -13.89 12.19 -14.77
CA ALA A 307 -13.72 13.06 -13.60
C ALA A 307 -12.69 14.16 -13.82
N ILE A 308 -11.58 13.87 -14.51
CA ILE A 308 -10.57 14.87 -14.86
C ILE A 308 -11.20 15.92 -15.80
N PHE A 309 -11.92 15.47 -16.82
CA PHE A 309 -12.55 16.36 -17.80
C PHE A 309 -13.61 17.25 -17.12
N ASN A 310 -14.54 16.67 -16.36
CA ASN A 310 -15.62 17.39 -15.66
C ASN A 310 -15.07 18.35 -14.60
N THR A 311 -13.98 18.01 -13.91
CA THR A 311 -13.33 18.93 -12.97
C THR A 311 -12.63 20.08 -13.71
N ALA A 312 -12.00 19.80 -14.84
CA ALA A 312 -11.29 20.81 -15.63
C ALA A 312 -12.24 21.77 -16.37
N SER A 313 -13.40 21.29 -16.83
CA SER A 313 -14.45 22.11 -17.46
C SER A 313 -15.26 22.93 -16.44
N GLY A 314 -15.18 22.59 -15.13
CA GLY A 314 -15.97 23.21 -14.07
C GLY A 314 -17.36 22.60 -13.87
N ASP A 315 -17.66 21.49 -14.56
CA ASP A 315 -18.94 20.79 -14.46
C ASP A 315 -19.08 19.98 -13.16
N ALA A 316 -17.95 19.65 -12.52
CA ALA A 316 -17.92 19.01 -11.21
C ALA A 316 -17.00 19.77 -10.22
N PRO A 317 -17.37 19.88 -8.94
CA PRO A 317 -16.53 20.52 -7.93
C PRO A 317 -15.27 19.71 -7.68
N PRO A 318 -14.11 20.36 -7.46
CA PRO A 318 -12.88 19.65 -7.12
C PRO A 318 -13.01 18.97 -5.74
N ARG A 319 -12.39 17.80 -5.61
CA ARG A 319 -12.31 17.09 -4.33
C ARG A 319 -11.50 17.89 -3.31
N GLY A 320 -12.00 18.00 -2.07
CA GLY A 320 -11.24 18.58 -0.98
C GLY A 320 -10.00 17.73 -0.61
N LEU A 321 -8.81 18.34 -0.62
CA LEU A 321 -7.52 17.63 -0.42
C LEU A 321 -7.40 16.90 0.92
N PHE A 322 -8.13 17.34 1.94
CA PHE A 322 -8.03 16.83 3.31
C PHE A 322 -9.40 16.42 3.88
N GLN A 323 -10.37 16.16 3.02
CA GLN A 323 -11.67 15.65 3.40
C GLN A 323 -11.68 14.13 3.34
N GLY A 324 -12.23 13.49 4.38
CA GLY A 324 -12.51 12.06 4.38
C GLY A 324 -13.65 11.70 3.41
N LYS A 325 -13.80 10.43 3.06
CA LYS A 325 -15.00 9.94 2.39
C LYS A 325 -16.14 9.90 3.41
N GLY A 326 -17.19 10.69 3.18
CA GLY A 326 -18.39 10.75 4.05
C GLY A 326 -18.36 11.86 5.10
N SER A 327 -19.55 12.31 5.52
CA SER A 327 -19.77 13.41 6.46
C SER A 327 -19.33 13.11 7.91
N SER A 328 -19.22 11.83 8.25
CA SER A 328 -18.90 11.35 9.61
C SER A 328 -17.39 11.24 9.91
N ILE A 329 -16.51 11.39 8.91
CA ILE A 329 -15.06 11.32 9.13
C ILE A 329 -14.53 12.72 9.49
N PRO A 330 -13.92 12.89 10.68
CA PRO A 330 -13.41 14.20 11.08
C PRO A 330 -12.33 14.68 10.09
N PRO A 331 -12.36 15.96 9.70
CA PRO A 331 -11.39 16.51 8.77
C PRO A 331 -9.99 16.48 9.39
N THR A 332 -8.98 16.26 8.56
CA THR A 332 -7.56 16.31 8.98
C THR A 332 -7.28 17.62 9.73
N PRO A 333 -6.66 17.60 10.93
CA PRO A 333 -6.36 18.79 11.72
C PRO A 333 -5.55 19.85 10.96
N LEU A 334 -5.78 21.14 11.21
CA LEU A 334 -5.12 22.24 10.49
C LEU A 334 -3.59 22.16 10.55
N LEU A 335 -3.01 21.82 11.71
CA LEU A 335 -1.57 21.65 11.85
C LEU A 335 -1.06 20.54 10.93
N ALA A 336 -1.74 19.40 10.88
CA ALA A 336 -1.38 18.27 10.02
C ALA A 336 -1.46 18.66 8.53
N ARG A 337 -2.49 19.41 8.10
CA ARG A 337 -2.56 19.98 6.74
C ARG A 337 -1.37 20.88 6.45
N GLY A 338 -1.01 21.75 7.40
CA GLY A 338 0.16 22.63 7.26
C GLY A 338 1.47 21.85 7.09
N VAL A 339 1.67 20.78 7.85
CA VAL A 339 2.86 19.91 7.75
C VAL A 339 2.89 19.19 6.39
N ALA A 340 1.76 18.66 5.92
CA ALA A 340 1.68 18.01 4.60
C ALA A 340 1.99 18.98 3.46
N LEU A 341 1.44 20.20 3.48
CA LEU A 341 1.73 21.23 2.48
C LEU A 341 3.20 21.68 2.54
N LEU A 342 3.77 21.85 3.73
CA LEU A 342 5.18 22.18 3.91
C LEU A 342 6.08 21.06 3.36
N ALA A 343 5.73 19.79 3.53
CA ALA A 343 6.47 18.67 2.95
C ALA A 343 6.49 18.75 1.43
N VAL A 344 5.35 19.03 0.77
CA VAL A 344 5.30 19.22 -0.68
C VAL A 344 6.15 20.42 -1.12
N ALA A 345 6.12 21.53 -0.39
CA ALA A 345 6.94 22.71 -0.69
C ALA A 345 8.45 22.40 -0.56
N LEU A 346 8.86 21.65 0.49
CA LEU A 346 10.25 21.21 0.67
C LEU A 346 10.69 20.25 -0.44
N LEU A 347 9.83 19.33 -0.88
CA LEU A 347 10.10 18.45 -2.01
C LEU A 347 10.25 19.26 -3.31
N ALA A 348 9.38 20.22 -3.56
CA ALA A 348 9.46 21.10 -4.73
C ALA A 348 10.76 21.91 -4.74
N ALA A 349 11.14 22.49 -3.61
CA ALA A 349 12.42 23.19 -3.47
C ALA A 349 13.62 22.24 -3.68
N GLY A 350 13.57 21.04 -3.09
CA GLY A 350 14.59 20.01 -3.27
C GLY A 350 14.75 19.61 -4.75
N VAL A 351 13.63 19.40 -5.45
CA VAL A 351 13.63 19.08 -6.88
C VAL A 351 14.16 20.26 -7.71
N PHE A 352 13.73 21.48 -7.43
CA PHE A 352 14.20 22.67 -8.14
C PHE A 352 15.73 22.81 -8.10
N PHE A 353 16.34 22.76 -6.90
CA PHE A 353 17.80 22.82 -6.76
C PHE A 353 18.49 21.55 -7.30
N GLY A 354 17.83 20.38 -7.15
CA GLY A 354 18.31 19.11 -7.70
C GLY A 354 18.38 19.12 -9.23
N LEU A 355 17.37 19.66 -9.91
CA LEU A 355 17.33 19.81 -11.37
C LEU A 355 18.43 20.73 -11.89
N GLN A 356 18.78 21.80 -11.18
CA GLN A 356 19.92 22.66 -11.55
C GLN A 356 21.23 21.87 -11.56
N ARG A 357 21.46 21.04 -10.55
CA ARG A 357 22.66 20.20 -10.46
C ARG A 357 22.63 19.04 -11.46
N PHE A 358 21.45 18.41 -11.64
CA PHE A 358 21.22 17.41 -12.67
C PHE A 358 21.61 17.93 -14.05
N TRP A 359 21.13 19.13 -14.43
CA TRP A 359 21.42 19.73 -15.73
C TRP A 359 22.91 19.92 -15.99
N ARG A 360 23.67 20.30 -14.98
CA ARG A 360 25.13 20.50 -15.07
C ARG A 360 25.91 19.20 -15.18
N ARG A 361 25.48 18.11 -14.50
CA ARG A 361 26.31 16.91 -14.31
C ARG A 361 25.74 15.63 -14.90
N TYR A 362 24.42 15.47 -14.95
CA TYR A 362 23.77 14.19 -15.22
C TYR A 362 22.90 14.17 -16.49
N ARG A 363 22.68 15.28 -17.20
CA ARG A 363 21.76 15.42 -18.36
C ARG A 363 22.03 14.47 -19.52
N LYS A 364 23.25 13.89 -19.61
CA LYS A 364 23.64 12.93 -20.64
C LYS A 364 23.57 11.48 -20.18
N GLN A 365 23.04 11.23 -18.99
CA GLN A 365 22.90 9.89 -18.42
C GLN A 365 21.44 9.45 -18.47
N PRO A 366 21.14 8.26 -19.02
CA PRO A 366 19.75 7.83 -19.26
C PRO A 366 18.89 7.75 -17.99
N PHE A 367 19.32 7.04 -16.94
CA PHE A 367 18.58 6.92 -15.69
C PHE A 367 18.29 8.27 -15.03
N PRO A 368 19.29 9.13 -14.75
CA PRO A 368 19.02 10.46 -14.18
C PRO A 368 18.08 11.31 -15.04
N LEU A 369 18.11 11.17 -16.37
CA LEU A 369 17.22 11.93 -17.26
C LEU A 369 15.75 11.51 -17.07
N ILE A 370 15.47 10.21 -17.00
CA ILE A 370 14.11 9.71 -16.70
C ILE A 370 13.69 10.14 -15.29
N PHE A 371 14.57 10.07 -14.31
CA PHE A 371 14.27 10.49 -12.94
C PHE A 371 14.00 11.99 -12.83
N ALA A 372 14.68 12.81 -13.65
CA ALA A 372 14.37 14.23 -13.75
C ALA A 372 12.97 14.47 -14.34
N ALA A 373 12.61 13.75 -15.40
CA ALA A 373 11.26 13.81 -15.96
C ALA A 373 10.21 13.32 -14.95
N ALA A 374 10.43 12.17 -14.31
CA ALA A 374 9.55 11.61 -13.28
C ALA A 374 9.34 12.59 -12.11
N SER A 375 10.39 13.30 -11.68
CA SER A 375 10.30 14.28 -10.59
C SER A 375 9.41 15.47 -10.92
N ILE A 376 9.31 15.85 -12.18
CA ILE A 376 8.42 16.93 -12.65
C ILE A 376 6.98 16.41 -12.77
N VAL A 377 6.80 15.23 -13.40
CA VAL A 377 5.49 14.59 -13.61
C VAL A 377 4.82 14.27 -12.28
N PHE A 378 5.59 13.95 -11.22
CA PHE A 378 5.06 13.73 -9.88
C PHE A 378 4.14 14.87 -9.40
N PHE A 379 4.53 16.12 -9.59
CA PHE A 379 3.68 17.25 -9.18
C PHE A 379 2.39 17.31 -9.99
N GLY A 380 2.38 16.82 -11.24
CA GLY A 380 1.16 16.63 -12.02
C GLY A 380 0.20 15.62 -11.39
N THR A 381 0.72 14.54 -10.77
CA THR A 381 -0.15 13.55 -10.08
C THR A 381 -0.86 14.14 -8.86
N LEU A 382 -0.30 15.18 -8.23
CA LEU A 382 -0.99 15.89 -7.14
C LEU A 382 -2.22 16.64 -7.63
N VAL A 383 -2.21 17.13 -8.88
CA VAL A 383 -3.38 17.77 -9.50
C VAL A 383 -4.47 16.73 -9.77
N LEU A 384 -4.11 15.52 -10.21
CA LEU A 384 -5.06 14.42 -10.40
C LEU A 384 -5.83 14.06 -9.12
N ARG A 385 -5.22 14.29 -7.96
CA ARG A 385 -5.87 14.06 -6.66
C ARG A 385 -7.06 15.02 -6.37
N LEU A 386 -7.21 16.09 -7.15
CA LEU A 386 -8.34 17.00 -7.05
C LEU A 386 -9.59 16.48 -7.77
N ALA A 387 -9.43 15.54 -8.73
CA ALA A 387 -10.56 14.92 -9.40
C ALA A 387 -11.02 13.67 -8.64
N PRO A 388 -12.33 13.55 -8.30
CA PRO A 388 -12.83 12.51 -7.40
C PRO A 388 -12.48 11.07 -7.81
N ALA A 389 -12.70 10.68 -9.06
CA ALA A 389 -12.38 9.33 -9.54
C ALA A 389 -10.90 9.15 -9.95
N ALA A 390 -10.17 10.22 -10.27
CA ALA A 390 -8.75 10.15 -10.64
C ALA A 390 -7.80 10.15 -9.43
N TRP A 391 -8.31 10.37 -8.23
CA TRP A 391 -7.53 10.43 -6.99
C TRP A 391 -6.69 9.17 -6.76
N GLU A 392 -7.30 8.01 -6.90
CA GLU A 392 -6.62 6.74 -6.66
C GLU A 392 -5.53 6.49 -7.71
N THR A 393 -5.83 6.74 -8.98
CA THR A 393 -4.86 6.63 -10.09
C THR A 393 -3.67 7.56 -9.86
N GLY A 394 -3.92 8.83 -9.48
CA GLY A 394 -2.86 9.78 -9.15
C GLY A 394 -2.01 9.34 -7.95
N ASN A 395 -2.64 8.73 -6.94
CA ASN A 395 -1.94 8.21 -5.77
C ASN A 395 -1.02 7.05 -6.13
N ARG A 396 -1.52 6.04 -6.84
CA ARG A 396 -0.74 4.86 -7.26
C ARG A 396 0.41 5.24 -8.22
N LEU A 397 0.15 6.10 -9.21
CA LEU A 397 1.20 6.56 -10.12
C LEU A 397 2.33 7.31 -9.40
N SER A 398 1.98 8.07 -8.36
CA SER A 398 2.95 8.84 -7.58
C SER A 398 4.05 7.98 -6.95
N GLU A 399 3.80 6.71 -6.60
CA GLU A 399 4.78 5.81 -5.98
C GLU A 399 5.98 5.54 -6.88
N TYR A 400 5.73 5.24 -8.15
CA TYR A 400 6.79 4.95 -9.13
C TYR A 400 7.60 6.21 -9.45
N LEU A 401 6.92 7.34 -9.60
CA LEU A 401 7.54 8.63 -9.91
C LEU A 401 8.39 9.15 -8.74
N PHE A 402 8.01 8.81 -7.51
CA PHE A 402 8.73 9.25 -6.31
C PHE A 402 10.16 8.68 -6.22
N VAL A 403 10.46 7.55 -6.88
CA VAL A 403 11.83 7.03 -6.99
C VAL A 403 12.73 8.07 -7.67
N GLY A 404 12.28 8.62 -8.79
CA GLY A 404 12.99 9.69 -9.51
C GLY A 404 13.04 10.98 -8.71
N LEU A 405 11.92 11.38 -8.09
CA LEU A 405 11.85 12.59 -7.27
C LEU A 405 12.84 12.53 -6.11
N ALA A 406 12.88 11.42 -5.38
CA ALA A 406 13.78 11.26 -4.23
C ALA A 406 15.25 11.38 -4.63
N PHE A 407 15.64 10.81 -5.77
CA PHE A 407 16.98 10.94 -6.31
C PHE A 407 17.32 12.39 -6.69
N ILE A 408 16.46 13.05 -7.45
CA ILE A 408 16.68 14.43 -7.90
C ILE A 408 16.71 15.39 -6.71
N ALA A 409 15.79 15.27 -5.75
CA ALA A 409 15.78 16.10 -4.54
C ALA A 409 17.07 15.92 -3.72
N ALA A 410 17.60 14.69 -3.62
CA ALA A 410 18.86 14.42 -2.94
C ALA A 410 20.08 15.03 -3.67
N LEU A 411 19.98 15.32 -4.97
CA LEU A 411 21.04 16.04 -5.70
C LEU A 411 21.12 17.52 -5.37
N SER A 412 20.14 18.10 -4.67
CA SER A 412 20.01 19.54 -4.41
C SER A 412 21.28 20.22 -3.87
N GLY A 413 22.18 19.46 -3.22
CA GLY A 413 23.39 19.99 -2.60
C GLY A 413 23.12 20.64 -1.24
N LEU A 414 21.89 20.65 -0.76
CA LEU A 414 21.52 21.19 0.56
C LEU A 414 22.30 20.50 1.70
N GLN A 415 22.69 19.23 1.49
CA GLN A 415 23.57 18.52 2.44
C GLN A 415 24.97 19.13 2.58
N ASP A 416 25.38 19.97 1.63
CA ASP A 416 26.68 20.64 1.66
C ASP A 416 26.61 22.07 2.21
N TRP A 417 25.38 22.58 2.39
CA TRP A 417 25.15 23.90 2.95
C TRP A 417 25.61 23.96 4.42
N ARG A 418 26.47 24.96 4.73
CA ARG A 418 27.00 25.20 6.05
C ARG A 418 27.06 26.71 6.32
N PRO A 419 26.18 27.20 7.18
CA PRO A 419 26.30 28.57 7.65
C PRO A 419 27.67 28.77 8.31
N SER A 420 28.38 29.85 7.94
CA SER A 420 29.78 30.10 8.42
C SER A 420 29.92 30.19 9.94
N LYS A 421 28.92 30.79 10.59
CA LYS A 421 28.90 30.96 12.06
C LYS A 421 28.42 29.72 12.82
N TRP A 422 27.58 28.85 12.21
CA TRP A 422 26.89 27.73 12.87
C TRP A 422 26.85 26.50 11.97
N PRO A 423 27.95 25.80 11.76
CA PRO A 423 28.02 24.69 10.80
C PRO A 423 27.05 23.54 11.08
N TRP A 424 26.64 23.35 12.34
CA TRP A 424 25.69 22.32 12.75
C TRP A 424 24.24 22.65 12.33
N LEU A 425 23.90 23.95 12.17
CA LEU A 425 22.56 24.37 11.75
C LEU A 425 22.17 23.79 10.39
N GLY A 426 23.10 23.69 9.43
CA GLY A 426 22.83 23.08 8.13
C GLY A 426 22.39 21.62 8.25
N ARG A 427 23.01 20.85 9.17
CA ARG A 427 22.60 19.47 9.44
C ARG A 427 21.26 19.42 10.16
N ALA A 428 21.06 20.26 11.16
CA ALA A 428 19.81 20.33 11.91
C ALA A 428 18.64 20.70 10.99
N SER A 429 18.79 21.71 10.14
CA SER A 429 17.77 22.13 9.18
C SER A 429 17.43 21.02 8.17
N LEU A 430 18.44 20.31 7.64
CA LEU A 430 18.21 19.21 6.72
C LEU A 430 17.53 18.01 7.43
N THR A 431 17.92 17.70 8.66
CA THR A 431 17.29 16.66 9.47
C THR A 431 15.84 16.99 9.77
N ALA A 432 15.54 18.24 10.14
CA ALA A 432 14.18 18.73 10.35
C ALA A 432 13.35 18.67 9.05
N ALA A 433 13.92 19.08 7.92
CA ALA A 433 13.27 19.00 6.62
C ALA A 433 12.91 17.56 6.23
N LEU A 434 13.82 16.60 6.46
CA LEU A 434 13.53 15.17 6.24
C LEU A 434 12.43 14.67 7.18
N GLY A 435 12.41 15.12 8.43
CA GLY A 435 11.35 14.82 9.39
C GLY A 435 9.98 15.35 8.92
N VAL A 436 9.93 16.60 8.44
CA VAL A 436 8.71 17.20 7.88
C VAL A 436 8.25 16.45 6.62
N VAL A 437 9.17 16.09 5.72
CA VAL A 437 8.85 15.32 4.52
C VAL A 437 8.28 13.95 4.89
N LEU A 438 8.87 13.27 5.87
CA LEU A 438 8.37 11.96 6.35
C LEU A 438 6.97 12.08 6.96
N VAL A 439 6.79 12.98 7.92
CA VAL A 439 5.51 13.15 8.62
C VAL A 439 4.43 13.66 7.67
N GLY A 440 4.76 14.65 6.83
CA GLY A 440 3.81 15.19 5.85
C GLY A 440 3.42 14.18 4.77
N GLY A 441 4.35 13.32 4.34
CA GLY A 441 4.05 12.20 3.44
C GLY A 441 3.12 11.18 4.08
N ALA A 442 3.38 10.80 5.33
CA ALA A 442 2.50 9.91 6.08
C ALA A 442 1.09 10.48 6.26
N ILE A 443 0.96 11.77 6.58
CA ILE A 443 -0.34 12.46 6.70
C ILE A 443 -1.08 12.51 5.36
N ALA A 444 -0.38 12.76 4.27
CA ALA A 444 -0.99 12.85 2.94
C ALA A 444 -1.40 11.50 2.34
N GLY A 445 -0.79 10.42 2.79
CA GLY A 445 -0.98 9.07 2.24
C GLY A 445 -1.77 8.12 3.12
N TRP A 446 -1.78 8.31 4.42
CA TRP A 446 -2.55 7.49 5.35
C TRP A 446 -3.73 8.31 5.90
N PRO A 447 -4.97 7.86 5.72
CA PRO A 447 -6.12 8.57 6.25
C PRO A 447 -5.94 8.85 7.75
N TRP A 448 -6.16 10.10 8.14
CA TRP A 448 -5.89 10.57 9.50
C TRP A 448 -6.60 9.73 10.57
N ASP A 449 -7.85 9.39 10.30
CA ASP A 449 -8.70 8.60 11.17
C ASP A 449 -8.32 7.11 11.24
N LEU A 450 -7.46 6.64 10.35
CA LEU A 450 -6.97 5.26 10.29
C LEU A 450 -5.52 5.09 10.81
N GLN A 451 -4.83 6.18 11.17
CA GLN A 451 -3.43 6.11 11.61
C GLN A 451 -3.26 5.43 12.96
N LEU A 452 -4.20 5.63 13.86
CA LEU A 452 -4.28 4.99 15.16
C LEU A 452 -5.47 4.04 15.22
N SER A 453 -5.38 3.04 16.08
CA SER A 453 -6.53 2.20 16.45
C SER A 453 -7.63 3.08 17.04
N SER A 454 -8.86 2.60 17.04
CA SER A 454 -10.01 3.34 17.55
C SER A 454 -10.94 2.40 18.32
N PRO A 455 -11.65 2.88 19.36
CA PRO A 455 -12.71 2.11 19.99
C PRO A 455 -13.93 1.92 19.07
N ILE A 456 -14.00 2.63 17.94
CA ILE A 456 -15.06 2.47 16.94
C ILE A 456 -14.87 1.12 16.22
N ARG A 457 -15.96 0.40 16.09
CA ARG A 457 -16.03 -1.02 15.83
C ARG A 457 -16.58 -1.35 14.46
N ALA A 458 -15.95 -0.80 13.43
CA ALA A 458 -16.11 -1.32 12.10
C ALA A 458 -15.13 -2.48 11.92
N SER A 459 -15.65 -3.67 11.66
CA SER A 459 -14.83 -4.82 11.31
C SER A 459 -14.18 -4.59 9.96
N ALA A 460 -12.96 -5.12 9.78
CA ALA A 460 -12.32 -5.24 8.48
C ALA A 460 -12.15 -3.96 7.64
N GLU A 461 -12.13 -2.79 8.26
CA GLU A 461 -11.89 -1.51 7.53
C GLU A 461 -10.90 -0.61 8.26
N GLY A 462 -9.87 -1.22 8.83
CA GLY A 462 -8.67 -0.51 9.23
C GLY A 462 -8.72 0.21 10.57
N ARG A 463 -9.82 0.16 11.32
CA ARG A 463 -9.89 0.82 12.63
C ARG A 463 -9.59 -0.14 13.76
N THR A 464 -10.51 -1.03 14.09
CA THR A 464 -10.34 -2.05 15.12
C THR A 464 -11.24 -3.23 14.83
N ILE A 465 -10.70 -4.42 14.85
CA ILE A 465 -11.50 -5.64 14.83
C ILE A 465 -12.02 -5.86 16.24
N SER A 466 -13.34 -5.86 16.39
CA SER A 466 -13.98 -6.16 17.67
C SER A 466 -14.13 -7.67 17.89
N SER A 467 -14.36 -8.06 19.13
CA SER A 467 -14.52 -9.48 19.51
C SER A 467 -15.71 -10.16 18.86
N GLY A 468 -16.79 -9.43 18.54
CA GLY A 468 -17.99 -10.01 17.91
C GLY A 468 -17.73 -10.66 16.55
N PRO A 469 -17.17 -9.95 15.54
CA PRO A 469 -16.81 -10.53 14.25
C PRO A 469 -15.76 -11.64 14.35
N LEU A 470 -14.81 -11.54 15.29
CA LEU A 470 -13.86 -12.63 15.52
C LEU A 470 -14.55 -13.88 16.05
N ALA A 471 -15.47 -13.71 17.00
CA ALA A 471 -16.25 -14.83 17.54
C ALA A 471 -17.18 -15.43 16.47
N LEU A 472 -17.76 -14.59 15.59
CA LEU A 472 -18.53 -15.05 14.42
C LEU A 472 -17.65 -15.90 13.49
N ALA A 473 -16.47 -15.39 13.12
CA ALA A 473 -15.53 -16.05 12.22
C ALA A 473 -15.09 -17.41 12.78
N GLU A 474 -14.69 -17.44 14.06
CA GLU A 474 -14.25 -18.64 14.76
C GLU A 474 -15.40 -19.67 14.89
N TRP A 475 -16.60 -19.21 15.25
CA TRP A 475 -17.78 -20.06 15.29
C TRP A 475 -18.10 -20.65 13.91
N ALA A 476 -18.11 -19.83 12.85
CA ALA A 476 -18.40 -20.26 11.50
C ALA A 476 -17.40 -21.33 11.04
N LYS A 477 -16.10 -21.12 11.32
CA LYS A 477 -15.03 -22.06 11.01
C LYS A 477 -15.25 -23.45 11.57
N HIS A 478 -15.81 -23.55 12.77
CA HIS A 478 -15.99 -24.82 13.46
C HIS A 478 -17.37 -25.46 13.26
N ASN A 479 -18.40 -24.67 12.93
CA ASN A 479 -19.78 -25.15 12.93
C ASN A 479 -20.44 -25.20 11.55
N ILE A 480 -19.87 -24.52 10.54
CA ILE A 480 -20.45 -24.46 9.20
C ILE A 480 -19.53 -25.19 8.21
N PRO A 481 -20.04 -26.03 7.30
CA PRO A 481 -19.25 -26.63 6.23
C PRO A 481 -18.54 -25.59 5.35
N ALA A 482 -17.36 -25.93 4.81
CA ALA A 482 -16.54 -25.00 4.06
C ALA A 482 -17.13 -24.61 2.68
N ASP A 483 -18.00 -25.46 2.14
CA ASP A 483 -18.68 -25.28 0.85
C ASP A 483 -19.96 -24.45 0.95
N GLU A 484 -20.44 -24.18 2.15
CA GLU A 484 -21.64 -23.38 2.38
C GLU A 484 -21.34 -21.88 2.28
N ARG A 485 -22.35 -21.13 1.80
CA ARG A 485 -22.18 -19.69 1.52
C ARG A 485 -23.01 -18.81 2.45
N PHE A 486 -22.40 -17.67 2.78
CA PHE A 486 -23.02 -16.60 3.55
C PHE A 486 -23.38 -15.42 2.67
N GLY A 487 -24.49 -14.74 2.99
CA GLY A 487 -24.75 -13.35 2.64
C GLY A 487 -24.44 -12.48 3.85
N ALA A 488 -23.59 -11.49 3.69
CA ALA A 488 -23.17 -10.64 4.80
C ALA A 488 -22.78 -9.24 4.30
N SER A 489 -22.72 -8.27 5.19
CA SER A 489 -22.10 -6.99 4.89
C SER A 489 -20.66 -7.17 4.39
N THR A 490 -20.12 -6.18 3.73
CA THR A 490 -18.74 -6.25 3.24
C THR A 490 -17.74 -6.46 4.39
N ALA A 491 -17.99 -5.84 5.54
CA ALA A 491 -17.13 -5.96 6.72
C ALA A 491 -17.16 -7.38 7.30
N ASP A 492 -18.36 -7.94 7.53
CA ASP A 492 -18.50 -9.28 8.08
C ASP A 492 -18.13 -10.38 7.07
N ALA A 493 -18.39 -10.19 5.77
CA ALA A 493 -17.98 -11.11 4.73
C ALA A 493 -16.45 -11.31 4.72
N ARG A 494 -15.68 -10.24 4.87
CA ARG A 494 -14.21 -10.33 4.95
C ARG A 494 -13.73 -11.10 6.18
N MET A 495 -14.39 -10.91 7.31
CA MET A 495 -14.09 -11.67 8.53
C MET A 495 -14.44 -13.15 8.40
N LEU A 496 -15.58 -13.47 7.79
CA LEU A 496 -15.95 -14.85 7.49
C LEU A 496 -14.97 -15.50 6.52
N MET A 497 -14.49 -14.77 5.51
CA MET A 497 -13.57 -15.32 4.52
C MET A 497 -12.15 -15.53 5.05
N ALA A 498 -11.52 -14.53 5.64
CA ALA A 498 -10.14 -14.63 6.07
C ALA A 498 -10.02 -15.41 7.41
N PRO A 499 -10.35 -14.87 8.60
CA PRO A 499 -10.23 -15.67 9.83
C PRO A 499 -11.21 -16.84 9.89
N GLY A 500 -12.39 -16.73 9.27
CA GLY A 500 -13.43 -17.75 9.31
C GLY A 500 -13.28 -18.86 8.28
N GLU A 501 -12.45 -18.70 7.28
CA GLU A 501 -12.24 -19.66 6.17
C GLU A 501 -13.55 -20.13 5.52
N ARG A 502 -14.54 -19.22 5.38
CA ARG A 502 -15.86 -19.50 4.82
C ARG A 502 -16.15 -18.58 3.64
N VAL A 503 -16.88 -19.08 2.66
CA VAL A 503 -17.27 -18.27 1.51
C VAL A 503 -18.41 -17.34 1.90
N ALA A 504 -18.21 -16.03 1.68
CA ALA A 504 -19.23 -15.04 1.93
C ALA A 504 -19.37 -14.07 0.75
N LEU A 505 -20.61 -13.77 0.37
CA LEU A 505 -20.94 -12.77 -0.64
C LEU A 505 -21.13 -11.42 0.05
N ALA A 506 -20.51 -10.39 -0.51
CA ALA A 506 -20.36 -9.12 0.17
C ALA A 506 -21.49 -8.13 -0.12
N GLY A 507 -21.88 -7.38 0.90
CA GLY A 507 -22.93 -6.37 0.85
C GLY A 507 -22.71 -5.20 -0.11
N LYS A 508 -21.55 -5.09 -0.77
CA LYS A 508 -21.32 -4.10 -1.85
C LYS A 508 -21.63 -4.63 -3.24
N THR A 509 -21.95 -5.91 -3.40
CA THR A 509 -22.54 -6.45 -4.62
C THR A 509 -23.98 -5.98 -4.68
N PRO A 510 -24.45 -5.33 -5.76
CA PRO A 510 -25.75 -4.65 -5.75
C PRO A 510 -26.92 -5.50 -5.25
N ASP A 511 -27.09 -6.70 -5.78
CA ASP A 511 -28.18 -7.61 -5.40
C ASP A 511 -28.08 -8.05 -3.91
N ILE A 512 -26.86 -8.27 -3.40
CA ILE A 512 -26.64 -8.65 -1.99
C ILE A 512 -26.85 -7.45 -1.07
N GLN A 513 -26.48 -6.26 -1.52
CA GLN A 513 -26.74 -5.03 -0.77
C GLN A 513 -28.25 -4.81 -0.62
N ASP A 514 -29.02 -4.96 -1.69
CA ASP A 514 -30.48 -4.83 -1.65
C ASP A 514 -31.09 -5.86 -0.69
N LEU A 515 -30.69 -7.13 -0.79
CA LEU A 515 -31.10 -8.18 0.15
C LEU A 515 -30.87 -7.79 1.62
N LEU A 516 -29.80 -7.13 1.93
CA LEU A 516 -29.44 -6.77 3.31
C LEU A 516 -30.06 -5.44 3.76
N GLU A 517 -30.20 -4.44 2.88
CA GLU A 517 -30.70 -3.10 3.19
C GLU A 517 -32.21 -2.96 3.16
N GLU A 518 -32.95 -3.78 2.38
CA GLU A 518 -34.40 -3.73 2.34
C GLU A 518 -35.04 -4.11 3.68
N THR A 519 -36.18 -3.52 4.00
CA THR A 519 -36.88 -3.71 5.29
C THR A 519 -37.72 -4.98 5.38
N SER A 520 -38.04 -5.57 4.23
CA SER A 520 -38.78 -6.83 4.09
C SER A 520 -38.23 -7.61 2.92
N LEU A 521 -38.40 -8.91 2.91
CA LEU A 521 -38.01 -9.74 1.78
C LEU A 521 -39.16 -9.80 0.76
N SER A 522 -38.84 -9.52 -0.49
CA SER A 522 -39.71 -9.54 -1.64
C SER A 522 -39.50 -10.81 -2.48
N ASP A 523 -40.38 -11.03 -3.46
CA ASP A 523 -40.38 -12.27 -4.26
C ASP A 523 -39.11 -12.48 -5.11
N TRP A 524 -38.33 -11.43 -5.38
CA TRP A 524 -37.12 -11.56 -6.19
C TRP A 524 -35.88 -12.02 -5.38
N GLU A 525 -35.87 -11.81 -4.09
CA GLU A 525 -34.73 -12.14 -3.23
C GLU A 525 -34.61 -13.64 -2.96
N LEU A 526 -35.72 -14.38 -2.93
CA LEU A 526 -35.70 -15.84 -2.81
C LEU A 526 -35.01 -16.53 -4.00
N PRO A 527 -35.32 -16.16 -5.27
CA PRO A 527 -34.54 -16.62 -6.43
C PRO A 527 -33.07 -16.22 -6.39
N LEU A 528 -32.72 -15.04 -5.88
CA LEU A 528 -31.35 -14.59 -5.70
C LEU A 528 -30.58 -15.50 -4.75
N LEU A 529 -31.13 -15.79 -3.57
CA LEU A 529 -30.53 -16.68 -2.58
C LEU A 529 -30.21 -18.06 -3.18
N ARG A 530 -31.14 -18.61 -3.99
CA ARG A 530 -30.95 -19.88 -4.70
C ARG A 530 -29.86 -19.80 -5.76
N ARG A 531 -29.90 -18.79 -6.60
CA ARG A 531 -28.92 -18.57 -7.69
C ARG A 531 -27.51 -18.49 -7.16
N GLU A 532 -27.33 -17.73 -6.09
CA GLU A 532 -26.03 -17.52 -5.46
C GLU A 532 -25.65 -18.63 -4.46
N GLY A 533 -26.56 -19.55 -4.16
CA GLY A 533 -26.35 -20.63 -3.19
C GLY A 533 -26.16 -20.13 -1.77
N ILE A 534 -26.78 -19.01 -1.40
CA ILE A 534 -26.70 -18.44 -0.04
C ILE A 534 -27.65 -19.20 0.86
N ARG A 535 -27.09 -19.86 1.87
CA ARG A 535 -27.86 -20.53 2.90
C ARG A 535 -27.91 -19.75 4.20
N TYR A 536 -26.82 -19.09 4.55
CA TYR A 536 -26.68 -18.36 5.80
C TYR A 536 -26.66 -16.86 5.56
N VAL A 537 -27.34 -16.11 6.42
CA VAL A 537 -27.33 -14.65 6.38
C VAL A 537 -26.88 -14.09 7.71
N VAL A 538 -25.95 -13.15 7.67
CA VAL A 538 -25.49 -12.40 8.86
C VAL A 538 -26.31 -11.13 9.00
N ALA A 539 -26.86 -10.91 10.19
CA ALA A 539 -27.53 -9.69 10.59
C ALA A 539 -26.75 -9.03 11.73
N ASP A 540 -26.14 -7.89 11.45
CA ASP A 540 -25.32 -7.14 12.39
C ASP A 540 -25.97 -5.81 12.76
N ARG A 541 -26.41 -5.69 14.02
CA ARG A 541 -27.06 -4.46 14.52
C ARG A 541 -26.14 -3.26 14.62
N ARG A 542 -24.84 -3.42 14.58
CA ARG A 542 -23.90 -2.30 14.58
C ARG A 542 -23.98 -1.49 13.29
N GLU A 543 -24.40 -2.11 12.18
CA GLU A 543 -24.50 -1.50 10.86
C GLU A 543 -25.62 -0.48 10.77
N ILE A 544 -26.62 -0.60 11.63
CA ILE A 544 -27.73 0.36 11.71
C ILE A 544 -27.50 1.47 12.75
N SER A 545 -26.43 1.38 13.53
CA SER A 545 -26.20 2.27 14.69
C SER A 545 -25.44 3.54 14.37
N SER A 546 -24.77 3.64 13.22
CA SER A 546 -24.03 4.83 12.80
C SER A 546 -23.71 4.85 11.30
N ASP A 547 -23.77 6.03 10.70
CA ASP A 547 -23.39 6.29 9.30
C ASP A 547 -21.92 5.88 9.00
N ALA A 548 -21.03 6.06 9.98
CA ALA A 548 -19.63 5.68 9.84
C ALA A 548 -19.44 4.19 9.57
N THR A 549 -20.27 3.35 10.19
CA THR A 549 -20.21 1.89 10.00
C THR A 549 -20.81 1.50 8.65
N ARG A 550 -21.88 2.15 8.23
CA ARG A 550 -22.58 1.85 6.98
C ARG A 550 -21.68 1.97 5.76
N GLY A 551 -20.88 3.04 5.64
CA GLY A 551 -19.97 3.23 4.50
C GLY A 551 -18.87 2.16 4.37
N TYR A 552 -18.58 1.42 5.43
CA TYR A 552 -17.67 0.27 5.38
C TYR A 552 -18.36 -1.03 4.99
N SER A 553 -19.61 -1.17 5.39
CA SER A 553 -20.41 -2.40 5.20
C SER A 553 -21.09 -2.44 3.84
N PHE A 554 -21.58 -1.29 3.36
CA PHE A 554 -22.38 -1.14 2.15
C PHE A 554 -21.87 0.01 1.28
N SER A 555 -22.21 -0.01 -0.01
CA SER A 555 -22.05 1.16 -0.88
C SER A 555 -23.05 2.23 -0.50
N ILE A 556 -22.59 3.46 -0.28
CA ILE A 556 -23.48 4.59 -0.03
C ILE A 556 -24.15 4.97 -1.34
N ARG A 557 -25.50 4.99 -1.36
CA ARG A 557 -26.31 5.41 -2.49
C ARG A 557 -26.96 6.75 -2.14
N GLY A 558 -26.80 7.75 -3.01
CA GLY A 558 -27.31 9.12 -2.78
C GLY A 558 -26.33 10.03 -2.05
N ASP A 559 -26.73 11.27 -1.83
CA ASP A 559 -25.86 12.34 -1.31
C ASP A 559 -25.66 12.31 0.21
N GLU A 560 -26.59 11.68 0.95
CA GLU A 560 -26.47 11.52 2.40
C GLU A 560 -26.77 10.08 2.84
N PRO A 561 -25.95 9.52 3.76
CA PRO A 561 -26.20 8.20 4.31
C PRO A 561 -27.38 8.25 5.28
N GLU A 562 -28.48 7.57 4.97
CA GLU A 562 -29.55 7.34 5.92
C GLU A 562 -29.21 6.18 6.86
N LEU A 563 -29.61 6.29 8.14
CA LEU A 563 -29.53 5.18 9.08
C LEU A 563 -30.50 4.07 8.63
N MET A 564 -30.01 2.83 8.61
CA MET A 564 -30.85 1.69 8.27
C MET A 564 -31.87 1.42 9.39
N PRO A 565 -33.16 1.16 9.06
CA PRO A 565 -34.15 0.79 10.07
C PRO A 565 -33.83 -0.56 10.70
N LEU A 566 -34.27 -0.77 11.96
CA LEU A 566 -34.07 -2.03 12.69
C LEU A 566 -34.65 -3.25 11.94
N SER A 567 -35.71 -3.05 11.16
CA SER A 567 -36.35 -4.10 10.35
C SER A 567 -35.38 -4.76 9.36
N THR A 568 -34.38 -4.04 8.86
CA THR A 568 -33.38 -4.60 7.92
C THR A 568 -32.61 -5.80 8.51
N VAL A 569 -32.33 -5.77 9.81
CA VAL A 569 -31.61 -6.85 10.52
C VAL A 569 -32.53 -7.84 11.22
N THR A 570 -33.81 -7.48 11.44
CA THR A 570 -34.78 -8.38 12.11
C THR A 570 -35.65 -9.19 11.15
N LYS A 571 -35.78 -8.76 9.89
CA LYS A 571 -36.62 -9.44 8.87
C LYS A 571 -36.34 -10.92 8.69
N PHE A 572 -35.08 -11.34 8.86
CA PHE A 572 -34.69 -12.74 8.69
C PHE A 572 -35.27 -13.66 9.80
N ALA A 573 -35.60 -13.11 10.96
CA ALA A 573 -36.27 -13.85 12.04
C ALA A 573 -37.73 -14.16 11.72
N GLU A 574 -38.34 -13.38 10.82
CA GLU A 574 -39.77 -13.49 10.46
C GLU A 574 -39.98 -14.46 9.27
N LEU A 575 -38.90 -14.90 8.62
CA LEU A 575 -38.99 -15.82 7.48
C LEU A 575 -39.48 -17.21 7.93
N PRO A 576 -40.52 -17.76 7.29
CA PRO A 576 -41.01 -19.10 7.59
C PRO A 576 -39.91 -20.16 7.41
N GLY A 577 -39.52 -20.85 8.49
CA GLY A 577 -38.50 -21.90 8.46
C GLY A 577 -37.04 -21.40 8.56
N ALA A 578 -36.80 -20.11 8.64
CA ALA A 578 -35.47 -19.60 9.02
C ALA A 578 -35.20 -19.88 10.51
N LYS A 579 -33.97 -20.26 10.84
CA LYS A 579 -33.55 -20.54 12.20
C LYS A 579 -32.35 -19.70 12.57
N ARG A 580 -32.44 -18.97 13.67
CA ARG A 580 -31.27 -18.30 14.24
C ARG A 580 -30.37 -19.36 14.88
N ILE A 581 -29.21 -19.60 14.28
CA ILE A 581 -28.24 -20.64 14.70
C ILE A 581 -27.05 -20.08 15.48
N TYR A 582 -26.86 -18.76 15.42
CA TYR A 582 -25.82 -18.05 16.17
C TYR A 582 -26.34 -16.71 16.65
N SER A 583 -25.91 -16.30 17.84
CA SER A 583 -26.15 -14.96 18.37
C SER A 583 -25.07 -14.61 19.38
N SER A 584 -24.35 -13.52 19.16
CA SER A 584 -23.34 -13.00 20.08
C SER A 584 -23.37 -11.47 20.04
N GLY A 585 -23.89 -10.84 21.09
CA GLY A 585 -24.06 -9.40 21.16
C GLY A 585 -24.98 -8.89 20.03
N ASP A 586 -24.43 -8.06 19.15
CA ASP A 586 -25.16 -7.42 18.05
C ASP A 586 -25.25 -8.29 16.78
N ILE A 587 -24.52 -9.40 16.70
CA ILE A 587 -24.42 -10.24 15.51
C ILE A 587 -25.29 -11.50 15.67
N SER A 588 -26.10 -11.77 14.66
CA SER A 588 -26.89 -13.00 14.54
C SER A 588 -26.68 -13.67 13.18
N VAL A 589 -26.72 -15.00 13.13
CA VAL A 589 -26.73 -15.76 11.89
C VAL A 589 -28.03 -16.55 11.78
N TYR A 590 -28.66 -16.45 10.62
CA TYR A 590 -29.88 -17.17 10.27
C TYR A 590 -29.57 -18.23 9.20
N ASP A 591 -29.92 -19.50 9.49
CA ASP A 591 -29.98 -20.57 8.50
C ASP A 591 -31.33 -20.49 7.80
N LEU A 592 -31.31 -20.20 6.50
CA LEU A 592 -32.51 -20.08 5.68
C LEU A 592 -33.02 -21.45 5.16
N GLY A 593 -32.26 -22.52 5.42
CA GLY A 593 -32.53 -23.88 4.97
C GLY A 593 -31.94 -24.21 3.59
N PRO A 594 -31.70 -25.50 3.31
CA PRO A 594 -31.17 -25.92 2.02
C PRO A 594 -32.14 -25.64 0.90
N GLY A 595 -31.71 -24.97 -0.17
CA GLY A 595 -32.46 -24.79 -1.42
C GLY A 595 -33.57 -23.74 -1.41
N ARG A 596 -33.51 -22.74 -0.51
CA ARG A 596 -34.39 -21.55 -0.57
C ARG A 596 -33.95 -20.53 -1.56
#